data_4b1ee90212b397067753d623c4e720c9
#
_entry.id   4b1ee90212b397067753d623c4e720c9
#
_cell.length_a   1.000
_cell.length_b   1.000
_cell.length_c   1.000
_cell.angle_alpha   90.00
_cell.angle_beta   90.00
_cell.angle_gamma   90.00
#
_symmetry.space_group_name_H-M   'P 1'
#
loop_
_entity.id
_entity.type
_entity.pdbx_description
1 polymer ?
#
loop_
_entity_poly.entity_id
_entity_poly.type
_entity_poly.pdbx_seq_one_letter_code
_entity_poly.pdbx_strand_id
1 'polypeptide(L)'
;MDQKIQLMHPTGKKAVSIQKAKYEVLKKVILNCMKEKGELTHAEIQQAIAEDFRNNKIKFEGSLDWYLEWVKLDLEARKEIKRVSDKSPVKFTVC
;
A
#
# COMPACT_ATOMS: atom_id res chain seq x y z
N MET A 1 8.98 21.08 6.55
CA MET A 1 8.51 20.30 7.71
C MET A 1 7.83 19.03 7.24
N ASP A 2 8.24 17.93 7.83
CA ASP A 2 7.65 16.66 7.46
C ASP A 2 6.30 16.50 8.12
N GLN A 3 5.25 16.46 7.30
CA GLN A 3 3.92 16.19 7.79
C GLN A 3 3.74 14.69 7.94
N LYS A 4 3.03 14.31 8.99
CA LYS A 4 2.70 12.90 9.22
C LYS A 4 1.21 12.68 9.02
N ILE A 5 0.86 11.49 8.56
CA ILE A 5 -0.53 11.08 8.43
C ILE A 5 -0.79 9.91 9.36
N GLN A 6 -1.89 9.99 10.10
CA GLN A 6 -2.33 8.90 10.97
C GLN A 6 -3.03 7.87 10.10
N LEU A 7 -2.47 6.66 10.05
CA LEU A 7 -3.06 5.58 9.28
C LEU A 7 -4.27 4.98 10.01
N MET A 8 -5.09 4.27 9.26
CA MET A 8 -6.28 3.61 9.79
C MET A 8 -6.12 2.10 9.67
N HIS A 9 -6.78 1.38 10.57
CA HIS A 9 -6.84 -0.08 10.53
C HIS A 9 -8.27 -0.51 10.24
N PRO A 10 -8.49 -1.52 9.36
CA PRO A 10 -9.85 -1.94 8.98
C PRO A 10 -10.74 -2.36 10.13
N THR A 11 -10.15 -2.87 11.23
CA THR A 11 -10.92 -3.30 12.39
C THR A 11 -11.01 -2.22 13.47
N GLY A 12 -10.54 -1.01 13.18
CA GLY A 12 -10.58 0.09 14.15
C GLY A 12 -9.46 0.10 15.16
N LYS A 13 -8.50 -0.81 15.02
CA LYS A 13 -7.35 -0.84 15.92
C LYS A 13 -6.45 0.37 15.70
N LYS A 14 -5.68 0.72 16.74
CA LYS A 14 -4.75 1.82 16.65
C LYS A 14 -3.66 1.50 15.63
N ALA A 15 -3.45 2.43 14.69
CA ALA A 15 -2.45 2.28 13.67
C ALA A 15 -1.32 3.29 13.86
N VAL A 16 -0.24 3.14 13.10
CA VAL A 16 0.93 4.01 13.19
C VAL A 16 0.72 5.28 12.36
N SER A 17 1.54 6.29 12.64
CA SER A 17 1.63 7.47 11.79
C SER A 17 2.92 7.38 10.98
N ILE A 18 2.86 7.77 9.72
CA ILE A 18 4.05 7.78 8.85
C ILE A 18 4.15 9.13 8.14
N GLN A 19 5.29 9.39 7.53
CA GLN A 19 5.48 10.60 6.75
C GLN A 19 4.50 10.63 5.59
N LYS A 20 3.82 11.75 5.43
CA LYS A 20 2.80 11.92 4.39
C LYS A 20 3.37 11.70 2.99
N ALA A 21 4.61 12.16 2.75
CA ALA A 21 5.26 11.97 1.46
C ALA A 21 5.42 10.48 1.11
N LYS A 22 5.82 9.66 2.08
CA LYS A 22 5.94 8.22 1.86
C LYS A 22 4.58 7.58 1.61
N TYR A 23 3.58 8.00 2.36
CA TYR A 23 2.22 7.51 2.21
C TYR A 23 1.69 7.77 0.80
N GLU A 24 1.84 9.00 0.32
CA GLU A 24 1.33 9.38 -1.00
C GLU A 24 2.01 8.63 -2.14
N VAL A 25 3.34 8.44 -2.04
CA VAL A 25 4.08 7.68 -3.04
C VAL A 25 3.60 6.24 -3.10
N LEU A 26 3.49 5.59 -1.94
CA LEU A 26 3.05 4.20 -1.89
C LEU A 26 1.60 4.05 -2.34
N LYS A 27 0.72 4.92 -1.89
CA LYS A 27 -0.68 4.91 -2.30
C LYS A 27 -0.82 5.01 -3.81
N LYS A 28 -0.12 5.97 -4.41
CA LYS A 28 -0.18 6.18 -5.86
C LYS A 28 0.25 4.94 -6.63
N VAL A 29 1.38 4.35 -6.25
CA VAL A 29 1.90 3.17 -6.94
C VAL A 29 0.97 1.97 -6.75
N ILE A 30 0.48 1.74 -5.54
CA ILE A 30 -0.44 0.64 -5.26
C ILE A 30 -1.70 0.75 -6.12
N LEU A 31 -2.34 1.92 -6.11
CA LEU A 31 -3.58 2.11 -6.86
C LEU A 31 -3.37 2.00 -8.36
N ASN A 32 -2.27 2.55 -8.87
CA ASN A 32 -1.96 2.46 -10.31
C ASN A 32 -1.73 1.02 -10.74
N CYS A 33 -0.99 0.24 -9.95
CA CYS A 33 -0.74 -1.16 -10.26
C CYS A 33 -2.04 -1.96 -10.30
N MET A 34 -2.93 -1.72 -9.35
CA MET A 34 -4.21 -2.43 -9.31
C MET A 34 -5.12 -2.04 -10.48
N LYS A 35 -5.10 -0.77 -10.88
CA LYS A 35 -5.88 -0.32 -12.03
C LYS A 35 -5.40 -0.96 -13.33
N GLU A 36 -4.09 -1.17 -13.45
CA GLU A 36 -3.52 -1.77 -14.64
C GLU A 36 -3.67 -3.29 -14.68
N LYS A 37 -3.42 -3.94 -13.54
CA LYS A 37 -3.32 -5.40 -13.47
C LYS A 37 -4.53 -6.08 -12.85
N GLY A 38 -5.43 -5.32 -12.24
CA GLY A 38 -6.61 -5.86 -11.58
C GLY A 38 -6.27 -6.38 -10.19
N GLU A 39 -6.56 -7.66 -9.94
CA GLU A 39 -6.35 -8.27 -8.63
C GLU A 39 -4.88 -8.64 -8.43
N LEU A 40 -4.32 -8.26 -7.29
CA LEU A 40 -2.92 -8.53 -6.97
C LEU A 40 -2.79 -9.10 -5.55
N THR A 41 -1.86 -10.04 -5.37
CA THR A 41 -1.48 -10.50 -4.04
C THR A 41 -0.54 -9.48 -3.40
N HIS A 42 -0.32 -9.61 -2.08
CA HIS A 42 0.64 -8.76 -1.38
C HIS A 42 2.03 -8.85 -2.03
N ALA A 43 2.48 -10.05 -2.34
CA ALA A 43 3.79 -10.25 -2.97
C ALA A 43 3.88 -9.56 -4.33
N GLU A 44 2.83 -9.64 -5.12
CA GLU A 44 2.79 -8.99 -6.42
C GLU A 44 2.79 -7.46 -6.30
N ILE A 45 2.07 -6.93 -5.33
CA ILE A 45 2.08 -5.49 -5.04
C ILE A 45 3.48 -5.04 -4.64
N GLN A 46 4.12 -5.79 -3.74
CA GLN A 46 5.46 -5.47 -3.28
C GLN A 46 6.46 -5.46 -4.43
N GLN A 47 6.39 -6.46 -5.30
CA GLN A 47 7.26 -6.54 -6.46
C GLN A 47 7.04 -5.37 -7.42
N ALA A 48 5.79 -5.01 -7.66
CA ALA A 48 5.45 -3.90 -8.54
C ALA A 48 5.99 -2.57 -8.01
N ILE A 49 5.89 -2.36 -6.70
CA ILE A 49 6.43 -1.15 -6.06
C ILE A 49 7.94 -1.11 -6.18
N ALA A 50 8.60 -2.24 -5.92
CA ALA A 50 10.06 -2.32 -6.01
C ALA A 50 10.55 -2.02 -7.43
N GLU A 51 9.85 -2.53 -8.44
CA GLU A 51 10.19 -2.25 -9.83
C GLU A 51 9.97 -0.78 -10.19
N ASP A 52 8.85 -0.20 -9.74
CA ASP A 52 8.56 1.21 -9.99
C ASP A 52 9.62 2.11 -9.38
N PHE A 53 10.01 1.83 -8.15
CA PHE A 53 11.03 2.61 -7.46
C PHE A 53 12.38 2.50 -8.16
N ARG A 54 12.72 1.31 -8.65
CA ARG A 54 13.97 1.10 -9.39
C ARG A 54 13.96 1.86 -10.71
N ASN A 55 12.86 1.78 -11.45
CA ASN A 55 12.74 2.42 -12.74
C ASN A 55 12.75 3.95 -12.66
N ASN A 56 12.20 4.48 -11.58
CA ASN A 56 12.13 5.93 -11.37
C ASN A 56 13.23 6.45 -10.45
N LYS A 57 14.17 5.57 -10.09
CA LYS A 57 15.30 5.91 -9.22
C LYS A 57 14.86 6.52 -7.89
N ILE A 58 13.75 6.03 -7.35
CA ILE A 58 13.25 6.47 -6.05
C ILE A 58 13.98 5.70 -4.95
N LYS A 59 14.57 6.44 -4.03
CA LYS A 59 15.26 5.85 -2.90
C LYS A 59 14.31 5.86 -1.69
N PHE A 60 13.85 4.69 -1.30
CA PHE A 60 12.92 4.57 -0.17
C PHE A 60 13.67 4.16 1.09
N GLU A 61 13.63 5.01 2.10
CA GLU A 61 14.28 4.73 3.37
C GLU A 61 13.36 3.91 4.28
N GLY A 62 13.92 2.89 4.91
CA GLY A 62 13.21 2.01 5.82
C GLY A 62 12.77 0.73 5.15
N SER A 63 12.00 -0.08 5.88
CA SER A 63 11.51 -1.35 5.37
C SER A 63 10.29 -1.14 4.48
N LEU A 64 10.46 -1.40 3.20
CA LEU A 64 9.36 -1.27 2.25
C LEU A 64 8.19 -2.18 2.64
N ASP A 65 8.49 -3.41 3.07
CA ASP A 65 7.46 -4.36 3.47
C ASP A 65 6.63 -3.87 4.65
N TRP A 66 7.30 -3.28 5.65
CA TRP A 66 6.62 -2.71 6.81
C TRP A 66 5.68 -1.56 6.41
N TYR A 67 6.19 -0.62 5.60
CA TYR A 67 5.38 0.50 5.13
C TYR A 67 4.23 0.04 4.24
N LEU A 68 4.50 -0.91 3.35
CA LEU A 68 3.48 -1.46 2.46
C LEU A 68 2.33 -2.09 3.26
N GLU A 69 2.66 -2.87 4.28
CA GLU A 69 1.65 -3.52 5.11
C GLU A 69 0.71 -2.48 5.73
N TRP A 70 1.28 -1.44 6.33
CA TRP A 70 0.48 -0.41 6.99
C TRP A 70 -0.32 0.44 6.00
N VAL A 71 0.28 0.83 4.89
CA VAL A 71 -0.42 1.62 3.86
C VAL A 71 -1.56 0.81 3.25
N LYS A 72 -1.32 -0.47 2.99
CA LYS A 72 -2.34 -1.36 2.45
C LYS A 72 -3.53 -1.47 3.41
N LEU A 73 -3.26 -1.65 4.69
CA LEU A 73 -4.32 -1.70 5.71
C LEU A 73 -5.10 -0.38 5.76
N ASP A 74 -4.41 0.74 5.66
CA ASP A 74 -5.04 2.05 5.65
C ASP A 74 -5.96 2.23 4.45
N LEU A 75 -5.48 1.85 3.26
CA LEU A 75 -6.29 1.95 2.04
C LEU A 75 -7.53 1.05 2.13
N GLU A 76 -7.39 -0.13 2.73
CA GLU A 76 -8.52 -1.02 2.96
C GLU A 76 -9.52 -0.40 3.93
N ALA A 77 -9.04 0.23 5.01
CA ALA A 77 -9.88 0.90 5.98
C ALA A 77 -10.64 2.09 5.38
N ARG A 78 -10.00 2.80 4.46
CA ARG A 78 -10.62 3.94 3.76
C ARG A 78 -11.48 3.50 2.58
N LYS A 79 -11.57 2.20 2.34
CA LYS A 79 -12.36 1.60 1.26
C LYS A 79 -11.88 2.01 -0.13
N GLU A 80 -10.59 2.26 -0.27
CA GLU A 80 -9.98 2.52 -1.56
C GLU A 80 -9.53 1.24 -2.23
N ILE A 81 -9.22 0.20 -1.44
CA ILE A 81 -8.99 -1.15 -1.94
C ILE A 81 -9.80 -2.14 -1.11
N LYS A 82 -9.98 -3.35 -1.64
CA LYS A 82 -10.72 -4.40 -0.95
C LYS A 82 -10.08 -5.75 -1.19
N ARG A 83 -10.35 -6.68 -0.30
CA ARG A 83 -9.95 -8.08 -0.47
C ARG A 83 -11.01 -8.76 -1.32
N VAL A 84 -10.55 -9.53 -2.32
CA VAL A 84 -11.48 -10.21 -3.25
C VAL A 84 -11.51 -11.72 -3.08
N SER A 85 -10.67 -12.27 -2.20
CA SER A 85 -10.64 -13.70 -1.96
C SER A 85 -10.35 -13.99 -0.49
N ASP A 86 -11.12 -14.92 0.08
CA ASP A 86 -10.87 -15.43 1.43
C ASP A 86 -9.86 -16.58 1.41
N LYS A 87 -9.53 -17.06 0.20
CA LYS A 87 -8.59 -18.16 0.03
C LYS A 87 -7.17 -17.61 -0.09
N SER A 88 -6.22 -18.38 0.42
CA SER A 88 -4.81 -18.04 0.30
C SER A 88 -4.30 -18.40 -1.10
N PRO A 89 -3.51 -17.53 -1.79
CA PRO A 89 -3.14 -16.19 -1.33
C PRO A 89 -4.28 -15.20 -1.50
N VAL A 90 -4.41 -14.29 -0.54
CA VAL A 90 -5.41 -13.24 -0.59
C VAL A 90 -5.04 -12.22 -1.66
N LYS A 91 -6.01 -11.82 -2.47
CA LYS A 91 -5.81 -10.80 -3.50
C LYS A 91 -6.56 -9.52 -3.14
N PHE A 92 -6.03 -8.41 -3.65
CA PHE A 92 -6.59 -7.09 -3.41
C PHE A 92 -6.86 -6.39 -4.74
N THR A 93 -7.86 -5.53 -4.76
CA THR A 93 -8.19 -4.73 -5.95
C THR A 93 -8.73 -3.37 -5.51
N VAL A 94 -8.81 -2.41 -6.44
CA VAL A 94 -9.44 -1.12 -6.13
C VAL A 94 -10.94 -1.29 -5.98
N CYS A 95 -11.52 -0.47 -5.11
CA CYS A 95 -12.97 -0.48 -4.91
C CYS A 95 -13.71 0.14 -6.09
#